data_7b164a1dfcfb3eb919064964772c2b74
#
_entry.id   7b164a1dfcfb3eb919064964772c2b74
#
_cell.length_a   1.000
_cell.length_b   1.000
_cell.length_c   1.000
_cell.angle_alpha   90.00
_cell.angle_beta   90.00
_cell.angle_gamma   90.00
#
_symmetry.space_group_name_H-M   'P 1'
#
loop_
_entity.id
_entity.type
_entity.pdbx_description
1 polymer ?
#
loop_
_entity_poly.entity_id
_entity_poly.type
_entity_poly.pdbx_seq_one_letter_code
_entity_poly.pdbx_strand_id
1 'polypeptide(L)'
;NRVKIQNNVSVYEGVTLEDGVFCGPSCVFTNVNNPRSEIVRKNEYRKTLVKRGVTLGANCTIVCGVTIGVFAFIGAGAVISKDVPSYALMVGVPAKQVGWMSEYGEKLDLPLIGNAKTICKHTNQKYQLKDGQVTIID
;
A
#
# COMPACT_ATOMS: atom_id res chain seq x y z
N ASN A 1 12.63 -2.51 -10.14
CA ASN A 1 12.88 -3.88 -10.60
C ASN A 1 11.90 -4.87 -9.98
N ARG A 2 11.63 -5.99 -10.67
CA ARG A 2 10.76 -7.09 -10.18
C ARG A 2 9.35 -6.64 -9.79
N VAL A 3 8.83 -5.57 -10.40
CA VAL A 3 7.43 -5.18 -10.25
C VAL A 3 6.56 -6.16 -11.05
N LYS A 4 5.47 -6.62 -10.44
CA LYS A 4 4.49 -7.47 -11.12
C LYS A 4 3.18 -6.73 -11.25
N ILE A 5 2.71 -6.56 -12.48
CA ILE A 5 1.45 -5.89 -12.78
C ILE A 5 0.54 -6.90 -13.48
N GLN A 6 -0.57 -7.19 -12.85
CA GLN A 6 -1.54 -8.15 -13.35
C GLN A 6 -2.44 -7.49 -14.43
N ASN A 7 -3.45 -8.22 -14.90
CA ASN A 7 -4.31 -7.76 -15.99
C ASN A 7 -5.13 -6.51 -15.62
N ASN A 8 -5.40 -5.68 -16.61
CA ASN A 8 -6.31 -4.52 -16.51
C ASN A 8 -5.84 -3.46 -15.51
N VAL A 9 -4.54 -3.21 -15.46
CA VAL A 9 -3.98 -2.15 -14.62
C VAL A 9 -3.36 -1.09 -15.51
N SER A 10 -3.76 0.17 -15.31
CA SER A 10 -3.15 1.31 -15.96
C SER A 10 -2.31 2.07 -14.94
N VAL A 11 -1.04 2.27 -15.26
CA VAL A 11 -0.11 3.05 -14.43
C VAL A 11 0.11 4.38 -15.15
N TYR A 12 -0.38 5.45 -14.56
CA TYR A 12 -0.31 6.78 -15.15
C TYR A 12 1.01 7.48 -14.86
N GLU A 13 1.27 8.53 -15.64
CA GLU A 13 2.33 9.48 -15.32
C GLU A 13 2.12 10.02 -13.90
N GLY A 14 3.19 10.13 -13.12
CA GLY A 14 3.14 10.55 -11.73
C GLY A 14 2.98 9.41 -10.73
N VAL A 15 2.71 8.19 -11.17
CA VAL A 15 2.71 7.01 -10.30
C VAL A 15 4.09 6.38 -10.33
N THR A 16 4.72 6.23 -9.17
CA THR A 16 6.00 5.53 -9.01
C THR A 16 5.78 4.24 -8.25
N LEU A 17 6.21 3.14 -8.84
CA LEU A 17 6.21 1.82 -8.21
C LEU A 17 7.65 1.41 -7.95
N GLU A 18 8.03 1.30 -6.68
CA GLU A 18 9.37 0.85 -6.31
C GLU A 18 9.55 -0.66 -6.51
N ASP A 19 10.73 -1.17 -6.22
CA ASP A 19 11.10 -2.57 -6.44
C ASP A 19 10.15 -3.54 -5.73
N GLY A 20 9.80 -4.62 -6.42
CA GLY A 20 9.02 -5.71 -5.83
C GLY A 20 7.56 -5.41 -5.54
N VAL A 21 7.02 -4.30 -6.04
CA VAL A 21 5.59 -3.99 -5.91
C VAL A 21 4.77 -4.99 -6.71
N PHE A 22 3.68 -5.46 -6.12
CA PHE A 22 2.69 -6.31 -6.78
C PHE A 22 1.38 -5.54 -6.96
N CYS A 23 0.93 -5.39 -8.21
CA CYS A 23 -0.37 -4.82 -8.55
C CYS A 23 -1.33 -5.93 -8.92
N GLY A 24 -2.31 -6.20 -8.07
CA GLY A 24 -3.36 -7.18 -8.33
C GLY A 24 -4.22 -6.80 -9.53
N PRO A 25 -4.93 -7.76 -10.15
CA PRO A 25 -5.72 -7.49 -11.35
C PRO A 25 -6.78 -6.44 -11.09
N SER A 26 -6.94 -5.55 -12.05
CA SER A 26 -7.94 -4.47 -12.03
C SER A 26 -7.80 -3.51 -10.85
N CYS A 27 -6.63 -3.41 -10.22
CA CYS A 27 -6.40 -2.32 -9.28
C CYS A 27 -6.30 -1.01 -10.06
N VAL A 28 -6.71 0.09 -9.44
CA VAL A 28 -6.92 1.37 -10.12
C VAL A 28 -6.09 2.46 -9.46
N PHE A 29 -5.35 3.21 -10.27
CA PHE A 29 -4.73 4.47 -9.85
C PHE A 29 -5.53 5.62 -10.44
N THR A 30 -5.62 6.74 -9.72
CA THR A 30 -6.13 8.00 -10.27
C THR A 30 -4.98 8.99 -10.40
N ASN A 31 -5.18 10.09 -11.11
CA ASN A 31 -4.13 11.11 -11.30
C ASN A 31 -4.60 12.53 -10.99
N VAL A 32 -5.89 12.74 -10.90
CA VAL A 32 -6.50 14.04 -10.56
C VAL A 32 -7.62 13.80 -9.56
N ASN A 33 -7.72 14.64 -8.53
CA ASN A 33 -8.72 14.48 -7.48
C ASN A 33 -10.14 14.84 -7.92
N ASN A 34 -10.27 15.77 -8.86
CA ASN A 34 -11.55 16.35 -9.23
C ASN A 34 -11.69 16.49 -10.75
N PRO A 35 -11.65 15.38 -11.50
CA PRO A 35 -11.71 15.44 -12.95
C PRO A 35 -13.06 15.94 -13.46
N ARG A 36 -13.01 16.62 -14.60
CA ARG A 36 -14.16 16.99 -15.42
C ARG A 36 -13.77 16.82 -16.88
N SER A 37 -14.61 16.21 -17.69
CA SER A 37 -14.25 15.91 -19.09
C SER A 37 -13.96 17.15 -19.91
N GLU A 38 -14.65 18.24 -19.66
CA GLU A 38 -14.47 19.49 -20.40
C GLU A 38 -13.42 20.42 -19.83
N ILE A 39 -12.81 20.06 -18.70
CA ILE A 39 -11.78 20.88 -18.04
C ILE A 39 -10.44 20.17 -18.17
N VAL A 40 -9.48 20.83 -18.79
CA VAL A 40 -8.12 20.31 -18.90
C VAL A 40 -7.41 20.49 -17.57
N ARG A 41 -6.98 19.37 -16.96
CA ARG A 41 -6.30 19.37 -15.65
C ARG A 41 -4.93 18.70 -15.68
N LYS A 42 -4.26 18.72 -16.83
CA LYS A 42 -2.93 18.09 -16.99
C LYS A 42 -1.89 18.64 -16.02
N ASN A 43 -2.03 19.88 -15.58
CA ASN A 43 -1.13 20.51 -14.62
C ASN A 43 -1.51 20.21 -13.16
N GLU A 44 -2.60 19.47 -12.94
CA GLU A 44 -3.10 19.14 -11.61
C GLU A 44 -2.90 17.66 -11.27
N TYR A 45 -2.04 16.96 -12.01
CA TYR A 45 -1.69 15.57 -11.72
C TYR A 45 -0.95 15.49 -10.40
N ARG A 46 -1.41 14.63 -9.52
CA ARG A 46 -0.81 14.40 -8.21
C ARG A 46 0.04 13.14 -8.24
N LYS A 47 1.22 13.26 -7.66
CA LYS A 47 2.16 12.14 -7.61
C LYS A 47 1.74 11.11 -6.57
N THR A 48 1.86 9.86 -6.92
CA THR A 48 1.58 8.71 -6.05
C THR A 48 2.85 7.88 -5.94
N LEU A 49 3.25 7.54 -4.73
CA LEU A 49 4.43 6.73 -4.49
C LEU A 49 4.03 5.43 -3.79
N VAL A 50 4.32 4.31 -4.45
CA VAL A 50 4.13 2.97 -3.89
C VAL A 50 5.51 2.40 -3.60
N LYS A 51 5.84 2.27 -2.32
CA LYS A 51 7.18 1.89 -1.90
C LYS A 51 7.44 0.39 -2.05
N ARG A 52 8.68 0.02 -1.88
CA ARG A 52 9.20 -1.34 -2.09
C ARG A 52 8.35 -2.41 -1.41
N GLY A 53 8.09 -3.50 -2.14
CA GLY A 53 7.44 -4.69 -1.60
C GLY A 53 5.95 -4.58 -1.31
N VAL A 54 5.31 -3.45 -1.63
CA VAL A 54 3.87 -3.26 -1.39
C VAL A 54 3.06 -4.23 -2.24
N THR A 55 2.01 -4.78 -1.67
CA THR A 55 0.98 -5.55 -2.38
C THR A 55 -0.29 -4.72 -2.50
N LEU A 56 -0.75 -4.51 -3.72
CA LEU A 56 -2.04 -3.90 -4.03
C LEU A 56 -3.01 -5.02 -4.42
N GLY A 57 -4.02 -5.25 -3.61
CA GLY A 57 -5.00 -6.30 -3.85
C GLY A 57 -5.87 -6.04 -5.08
N ALA A 58 -6.49 -7.09 -5.61
CA ALA A 58 -7.37 -6.98 -6.77
C ALA A 58 -8.48 -5.95 -6.55
N ASN A 59 -8.79 -5.18 -7.59
CA ASN A 59 -9.86 -4.16 -7.57
C ASN A 59 -9.68 -3.07 -6.50
N CYS A 60 -8.52 -2.92 -5.88
CA CYS A 60 -8.32 -1.78 -4.99
C CYS A 60 -8.20 -0.48 -5.79
N THR A 61 -8.52 0.62 -5.16
CA THR A 61 -8.39 1.96 -5.76
C THR A 61 -7.42 2.78 -4.93
N ILE A 62 -6.42 3.33 -5.61
CA ILE A 62 -5.43 4.22 -4.98
C ILE A 62 -5.70 5.63 -5.49
N VAL A 63 -6.25 6.46 -4.62
CA VAL A 63 -6.50 7.87 -4.94
C VAL A 63 -5.14 8.58 -4.99
N CYS A 64 -4.96 9.43 -6.01
CA CYS A 64 -3.68 10.09 -6.25
C CYS A 64 -3.22 10.97 -5.08
N GLY A 65 -1.91 11.18 -4.98
CA GLY A 65 -1.31 12.05 -3.98
C GLY A 65 -0.92 11.35 -2.69
N VAL A 66 -1.00 10.02 -2.62
CA VAL A 66 -0.65 9.26 -1.41
C VAL A 66 0.70 8.59 -1.53
N THR A 67 1.31 8.32 -0.39
CA THR A 67 2.48 7.45 -0.26
C THR A 67 2.08 6.19 0.49
N ILE A 68 2.36 5.03 -0.10
CA ILE A 68 2.11 3.73 0.53
C ILE A 68 3.46 3.19 1.01
N GLY A 69 3.58 2.98 2.31
CA GLY A 69 4.83 2.60 2.97
C GLY A 69 5.31 1.20 2.61
N VAL A 70 6.60 0.93 2.87
CA VAL A 70 7.23 -0.33 2.46
C VAL A 70 6.47 -1.54 3.00
N PHE A 71 6.32 -2.56 2.17
CA PHE A 71 5.64 -3.81 2.51
C PHE A 71 4.22 -3.67 3.08
N ALA A 72 3.57 -2.52 2.88
CA ALA A 72 2.15 -2.41 3.20
C ALA A 72 1.34 -3.36 2.32
N PHE A 73 0.23 -3.83 2.83
CA PHE A 73 -0.66 -4.76 2.14
C PHE A 73 -2.05 -4.15 2.05
N ILE A 74 -2.49 -3.90 0.84
CA ILE A 74 -3.82 -3.33 0.57
C ILE A 74 -4.74 -4.48 0.16
N GLY A 75 -5.77 -4.71 0.96
CA GLY A 75 -6.74 -5.77 0.69
C GLY A 75 -7.54 -5.53 -0.58
N ALA A 76 -8.06 -6.61 -1.17
CA ALA A 76 -8.88 -6.52 -2.38
C ALA A 76 -10.07 -5.59 -2.17
N GLY A 77 -10.37 -4.76 -3.15
CA GLY A 77 -11.50 -3.84 -3.13
C GLY A 77 -11.36 -2.63 -2.21
N ALA A 78 -10.25 -2.47 -1.51
CA ALA A 78 -10.03 -1.33 -0.62
C ALA A 78 -9.86 -0.02 -1.40
N VAL A 79 -10.24 1.10 -0.81
CA VAL A 79 -10.02 2.44 -1.37
C VAL A 79 -9.08 3.22 -0.46
N ILE A 80 -7.88 3.51 -0.99
CA ILE A 80 -6.85 4.25 -0.27
C ILE A 80 -6.90 5.71 -0.68
N SER A 81 -7.18 6.59 0.28
CA SER A 81 -7.24 8.04 0.08
C SER A 81 -6.28 8.83 0.98
N LYS A 82 -5.51 8.14 1.81
CA LYS A 82 -4.52 8.74 2.73
C LYS A 82 -3.25 7.91 2.70
N ASP A 83 -2.15 8.49 3.18
CA ASP A 83 -0.89 7.78 3.32
C ASP A 83 -1.06 6.52 4.16
N VAL A 84 -0.30 5.50 3.82
CA VAL A 84 -0.35 4.19 4.49
C VAL A 84 0.99 3.92 5.16
N PRO A 85 1.00 3.58 6.46
CA PRO A 85 2.22 3.22 7.15
C PRO A 85 2.89 1.98 6.56
N SER A 86 4.20 1.90 6.70
CA SER A 86 4.94 0.69 6.32
C SER A 86 4.42 -0.52 7.10
N TYR A 87 4.32 -1.66 6.43
CA TYR A 87 3.84 -2.93 6.98
C TYR A 87 2.36 -2.91 7.39
N ALA A 88 1.60 -1.85 7.13
CA ALA A 88 0.18 -1.80 7.49
C ALA A 88 -0.66 -2.70 6.61
N LEU A 89 -1.64 -3.36 7.21
CA LEU A 89 -2.70 -4.08 6.52
C LEU A 89 -3.94 -3.19 6.47
N MET A 90 -4.33 -2.81 5.25
CA MET A 90 -5.46 -1.89 5.02
C MET A 90 -6.57 -2.61 4.30
N VAL A 91 -7.81 -2.46 4.77
CA VAL A 91 -8.99 -3.04 4.12
C VAL A 91 -10.17 -2.08 4.16
N GLY A 92 -11.07 -2.24 3.21
CA GLY A 92 -12.38 -1.58 3.24
C GLY A 92 -12.48 -0.29 2.44
N VAL A 93 -13.69 0.31 2.48
CA VAL A 93 -14.05 1.54 1.77
C VAL A 93 -14.82 2.46 2.75
N PRO A 94 -14.23 3.58 3.22
CA PRO A 94 -12.83 3.95 3.07
C PRO A 94 -11.92 2.94 3.79
N ALA A 95 -10.70 2.78 3.29
CA ALA A 95 -9.78 1.81 3.87
C ALA A 95 -9.38 2.20 5.30
N LYS A 96 -9.30 1.18 6.16
CA LYS A 96 -8.84 1.33 7.54
C LYS A 96 -7.77 0.29 7.84
N GLN A 97 -6.83 0.65 8.69
CA GLN A 97 -5.82 -0.29 9.14
C GLN A 97 -6.43 -1.30 10.12
N VAL A 98 -6.25 -2.58 9.81
CA VAL A 98 -6.77 -3.68 10.65
C VAL A 98 -5.66 -4.55 11.22
N GLY A 99 -4.40 -4.25 10.89
CA GLY A 99 -3.27 -5.00 11.39
C GLY A 99 -1.97 -4.61 10.71
N TRP A 100 -1.01 -5.51 10.81
CA TRP A 100 0.32 -5.39 10.25
C TRP A 100 0.69 -6.66 9.49
N MET A 101 1.48 -6.51 8.42
CA MET A 101 1.90 -7.61 7.54
C MET A 101 3.41 -7.77 7.57
N SER A 102 3.89 -9.00 7.55
CA SER A 102 5.32 -9.29 7.38
C SER A 102 5.75 -9.11 5.93
N GLU A 103 7.06 -9.10 5.69
CA GLU A 103 7.61 -9.11 4.32
C GLU A 103 7.27 -10.40 3.57
N TYR A 104 7.01 -11.47 4.28
CA TYR A 104 6.52 -12.73 3.69
C TYR A 104 5.07 -12.62 3.19
N GLY A 105 4.29 -11.69 3.76
CA GLY A 105 2.88 -11.52 3.40
C GLY A 105 1.93 -12.24 4.36
N GLU A 106 2.33 -12.38 5.61
CA GLU A 106 1.51 -12.97 6.67
C GLU A 106 1.19 -11.93 7.73
N LYS A 107 -0.03 -11.98 8.27
CA LYS A 107 -0.45 -11.06 9.31
C LYS A 107 0.39 -11.26 10.57
N LEU A 108 0.95 -10.18 11.09
CA LEU A 108 1.73 -10.17 12.31
C LEU A 108 0.83 -10.08 13.53
N ASP A 109 1.20 -10.77 14.59
CA ASP A 109 0.52 -10.71 15.89
C ASP A 109 1.00 -9.48 16.66
N LEU A 110 0.51 -8.33 16.25
CA LEU A 110 0.83 -7.02 16.83
C LEU A 110 -0.46 -6.22 17.00
N PRO A 111 -0.59 -5.45 18.10
CA PRO A 111 -1.69 -4.49 18.23
C PRO A 111 -1.52 -3.34 17.23
N LEU A 112 -2.57 -2.60 16.98
CA LEU A 112 -2.52 -1.42 16.10
C LEU A 112 -1.70 -0.29 16.72
N ILE A 113 -1.75 -0.16 18.03
CA ILE A 113 -1.08 0.92 18.78
C ILE A 113 -0.32 0.32 19.96
N GLY A 114 0.59 1.11 20.52
CA GLY A 114 1.41 0.70 21.67
C GLY A 114 2.78 0.19 21.22
N ASN A 115 3.41 -0.58 22.07
CA ASN A 115 4.72 -1.17 21.84
C ASN A 115 4.62 -2.69 22.01
N ALA A 116 5.12 -3.43 21.03
CA ALA A 116 5.08 -4.89 21.05
C ALA A 116 6.13 -5.46 20.10
N LYS A 117 6.44 -6.74 20.29
CA LYS A 117 7.35 -7.49 19.42
C LYS A 117 6.67 -8.79 19.01
N THR A 118 6.99 -9.25 17.82
CA THR A 118 6.51 -10.54 17.32
C THR A 118 7.51 -11.16 16.36
N ILE A 119 7.27 -12.39 15.97
CA ILE A 119 8.09 -13.13 15.00
C ILE A 119 7.19 -13.62 13.89
N CYS A 120 7.62 -13.43 12.64
CA CYS A 120 6.97 -14.06 11.49
C CYS A 120 7.25 -15.57 11.55
N LYS A 121 6.20 -16.37 11.62
CA LYS A 121 6.30 -17.82 11.77
C LYS A 121 6.97 -18.52 10.59
N HIS A 122 6.88 -17.93 9.39
CA HIS A 122 7.47 -18.52 8.19
C HIS A 122 8.94 -18.19 8.00
N THR A 123 9.36 -16.98 8.36
CA THR A 123 10.74 -16.52 8.09
C THR A 123 11.59 -16.41 9.35
N ASN A 124 10.98 -16.49 10.53
CA ASN A 124 11.60 -16.22 11.81
C ASN A 124 12.13 -14.78 11.96
N GLN A 125 11.78 -13.90 11.05
CA GLN A 125 12.10 -12.47 11.19
C GLN A 125 11.35 -11.88 12.37
N LYS A 126 12.07 -11.07 13.14
CA LYS A 126 11.53 -10.37 14.30
C LYS A 126 11.08 -8.97 13.91
N TYR A 127 9.92 -8.59 14.40
CA TYR A 127 9.32 -7.27 14.15
C TYR A 127 9.03 -6.57 15.46
N GLN A 128 9.16 -5.26 15.46
CA GLN A 128 8.84 -4.42 16.60
C GLN A 128 7.91 -3.31 16.19
N LEU A 129 6.82 -3.17 16.94
CA LEU A 129 5.95 -1.98 16.89
C LEU A 129 6.40 -1.03 17.98
N LYS A 130 6.77 0.18 17.59
CA LYS A 130 7.20 1.25 18.50
C LYS A 130 6.84 2.59 17.89
N ASP A 131 6.19 3.46 18.67
CA ASP A 131 5.81 4.80 18.25
C ASP A 131 5.02 4.80 16.93
N GLY A 132 4.08 3.86 16.78
CA GLY A 132 3.23 3.75 15.59
C GLY A 132 3.92 3.21 14.35
N GLN A 133 5.13 2.72 14.47
CA GLN A 133 5.92 2.19 13.34
C GLN A 133 6.36 0.76 13.60
N VAL A 134 6.28 -0.05 12.55
CA VAL A 134 6.80 -1.42 12.58
C VAL A 134 8.12 -1.46 11.83
N THR A 135 9.10 -2.09 12.46
CA THR A 135 10.45 -2.31 11.91
C THR A 135 10.89 -3.73 12.14
N ILE A 136 11.81 -4.21 11.29
CA ILE A 136 12.51 -5.47 11.50
C ILE A 136 13.63 -5.22 12.52
N ILE A 137 13.77 -6.13 13.46
CA ILE A 137 14.84 -6.10 14.48
C ILE A 137 15.63 -7.40 14.45
N ASP A 138 16.80 -7.37 15.06
CA ASP A 138 17.68 -8.54 15.15
C ASP A 138 17.25 -9.52 16.26
#